data_2526fb6566ea78ec1e8b29db1217133a
#
_entry.id   2526fb6566ea78ec1e8b29db1217133a
#
_cell.length_a   1.000
_cell.length_b   1.000
_cell.length_c   1.000
_cell.angle_alpha   90.00
_cell.angle_beta   90.00
_cell.angle_gamma   90.00
#
_symmetry.space_group_name_H-M   'P 1'
#
loop_
_entity.id
_entity.type
_entity.pdbx_description
1 polymer ?
#
loop_
_entity_poly.entity_id
_entity_poly.type
_entity_poly.pdbx_seq_one_letter_code
_entity_poly.pdbx_strand_id
1 'polypeptide(L)'
;MKLLHFADAHIDMANYGRHDPASGLPLRVLDFLKSLDTIVDTAIERKVDMVIFAGDAYKDRSPAPTFQREWGKRIMRLSQAKIPTLLLVGNHDISPAIGRAHALQEFKTLQVPFVKVLDAPTLLKPDELWSLPIQVIAMPWVARSGLMANLEMSAENPSEIYLNIEARISDLIDGWLEECDSSLPIVLTAHASIEGAKFGGERLVMLGNDLVLSGSLVKNQKFNYVAMGHIHKPQDVNEGNQPPVIYPGSIERVDFGEAKEDRYFVIADVEKGRDTEVEWIQLTGVRKFIDRRAVLRSSENVTETLKDALPMPKEMSEAIIRLSVEYPREWDALIDESALRKYAEGAFELHLVKRPQIESRVRIPEGQVVSSLSPLDLLEQYLTSAKVSNADELKKMAQDIISEETLDT
;
A
#
# COMPACT_ATOMS: atom_id res chain seq x y z
N MET A 1 -24.84 -15.55 -8.34
CA MET A 1 -24.50 -15.29 -6.91
C MET A 1 -23.84 -13.93 -6.80
N LYS A 2 -24.28 -13.15 -5.81
CA LYS A 2 -23.70 -11.82 -5.56
C LYS A 2 -22.60 -11.89 -4.53
N LEU A 3 -21.38 -11.64 -4.97
CA LEU A 3 -20.17 -11.60 -4.12
C LEU A 3 -19.77 -10.14 -3.89
N LEU A 4 -19.74 -9.68 -2.64
CA LEU A 4 -19.13 -8.40 -2.32
C LEU A 4 -17.66 -8.61 -2.06
N HIS A 5 -16.79 -7.87 -2.75
CA HIS A 5 -15.35 -7.96 -2.63
C HIS A 5 -14.75 -6.59 -2.27
N PHE A 6 -13.93 -6.58 -1.23
CA PHE A 6 -13.12 -5.45 -0.79
C PHE A 6 -11.77 -5.92 -0.24
N ALA A 7 -10.80 -5.02 -0.14
CA ALA A 7 -9.45 -5.32 0.34
C ALA A 7 -8.81 -4.09 1.02
N ASP A 8 -7.62 -4.27 1.56
CA ASP A 8 -6.71 -3.22 2.01
C ASP A 8 -7.40 -2.19 2.92
N ALA A 9 -8.01 -2.71 4.00
CA ALA A 9 -8.82 -1.91 4.90
C ALA A 9 -7.99 -1.01 5.82
N HIS A 10 -6.80 -1.45 6.25
CA HIS A 10 -5.81 -0.67 7.02
C HIS A 10 -6.41 0.24 8.10
N ILE A 11 -7.39 -0.27 8.87
CA ILE A 11 -8.25 0.54 9.74
C ILE A 11 -7.51 1.20 10.91
N ASP A 12 -6.29 0.80 11.21
CA ASP A 12 -5.46 1.32 12.29
C ASP A 12 -4.54 2.48 11.84
N MET A 13 -4.77 3.04 10.65
CA MET A 13 -4.07 4.23 10.17
C MET A 13 -4.39 5.46 11.02
N ALA A 14 -3.63 5.62 12.11
CA ALA A 14 -3.81 6.68 13.11
C ALA A 14 -2.93 7.92 12.88
N ASN A 15 -2.54 8.19 11.64
CA ASN A 15 -1.70 9.32 11.28
C ASN A 15 -2.43 10.67 11.50
N TYR A 16 -1.64 11.74 11.65
CA TYR A 16 -2.08 13.16 11.85
C TYR A 16 -2.64 13.52 13.21
N GLY A 17 -2.47 12.68 14.25
CA GLY A 17 -2.52 13.03 15.66
C GLY A 17 -3.82 13.57 16.27
N ARG A 18 -4.87 13.83 15.48
CA ARG A 18 -6.16 14.34 15.96
C ARG A 18 -7.07 13.21 16.40
N HIS A 19 -7.71 13.36 17.55
CA HIS A 19 -8.66 12.40 18.12
C HIS A 19 -10.06 13.00 18.21
N ASP A 20 -11.06 12.13 18.04
CA ASP A 20 -12.44 12.46 18.30
C ASP A 20 -12.70 12.51 19.81
N PRO A 21 -13.20 13.64 20.36
CA PRO A 21 -13.42 13.77 21.80
C PRO A 21 -14.46 12.80 22.37
N ALA A 22 -15.40 12.35 21.54
CA ALA A 22 -16.49 11.46 22.00
C ALA A 22 -16.07 10.00 22.07
N SER A 23 -15.35 9.52 21.08
CA SER A 23 -14.91 8.11 21.00
C SER A 23 -13.49 7.87 21.51
N GLY A 24 -12.66 8.92 21.56
CA GLY A 24 -11.22 8.82 21.82
C GLY A 24 -10.41 8.23 20.67
N LEU A 25 -11.05 7.89 19.56
CA LEU A 25 -10.37 7.31 18.38
C LEU A 25 -9.66 8.39 17.56
N PRO A 26 -8.54 8.07 16.92
CA PRO A 26 -7.95 8.96 15.92
C PRO A 26 -8.96 9.25 14.80
N LEU A 27 -9.07 10.50 14.39
CA LEU A 27 -10.03 10.90 13.34
C LEU A 27 -9.80 10.17 12.02
N ARG A 28 -8.53 9.87 11.68
CA ARG A 28 -8.23 9.06 10.48
C ARG A 28 -8.78 7.64 10.58
N VAL A 29 -8.70 7.02 11.75
CA VAL A 29 -9.31 5.71 11.99
C VAL A 29 -10.82 5.79 11.76
N LEU A 30 -11.49 6.85 12.18
CA LEU A 30 -12.91 7.04 11.92
C LEU A 30 -13.24 7.18 10.43
N ASP A 31 -12.36 7.77 9.62
CA ASP A 31 -12.54 7.80 8.16
C ASP A 31 -12.56 6.38 7.58
N PHE A 32 -11.56 5.54 7.93
CA PHE A 32 -11.50 4.13 7.50
C PHE A 32 -12.71 3.32 7.99
N LEU A 33 -13.08 3.51 9.25
CA LEU A 33 -14.25 2.83 9.82
C LEU A 33 -15.56 3.21 9.16
N LYS A 34 -15.72 4.47 8.74
CA LYS A 34 -16.88 4.94 7.97
C LYS A 34 -16.97 4.25 6.61
N SER A 35 -15.86 4.13 5.90
CA SER A 35 -15.79 3.40 4.63
C SER A 35 -16.14 1.92 4.83
N LEU A 36 -15.59 1.28 5.86
CA LEU A 36 -15.89 -0.10 6.19
C LEU A 36 -17.35 -0.28 6.62
N ASP A 37 -17.94 0.66 7.38
CA ASP A 37 -19.37 0.63 7.72
C ASP A 37 -20.23 0.70 6.46
N THR A 38 -19.89 1.56 5.48
CA THR A 38 -20.60 1.63 4.19
C THR A 38 -20.55 0.29 3.45
N ILE A 39 -19.41 -0.41 3.46
CA ILE A 39 -19.25 -1.73 2.81
C ILE A 39 -20.15 -2.76 3.50
N VAL A 40 -20.11 -2.82 4.83
CA VAL A 40 -20.88 -3.76 5.64
C VAL A 40 -22.38 -3.49 5.53
N ASP A 41 -22.79 -2.22 5.57
CA ASP A 41 -24.21 -1.82 5.38
C ASP A 41 -24.70 -2.24 4.00
N THR A 42 -23.92 -1.97 2.94
CA THR A 42 -24.26 -2.39 1.58
C THR A 42 -24.39 -3.90 1.46
N ALA A 43 -23.48 -4.68 2.08
CA ALA A 43 -23.58 -6.15 2.08
C ALA A 43 -24.91 -6.63 2.66
N ILE A 44 -25.31 -6.05 3.80
CA ILE A 44 -26.55 -6.41 4.51
C ILE A 44 -27.78 -5.94 3.74
N GLU A 45 -27.82 -4.70 3.28
CA GLU A 45 -28.96 -4.12 2.56
C GLU A 45 -29.22 -4.81 1.23
N ARG A 46 -28.14 -5.10 0.48
CA ARG A 46 -28.24 -5.78 -0.82
C ARG A 46 -28.37 -7.29 -0.70
N LYS A 47 -28.28 -7.84 0.53
CA LYS A 47 -28.38 -9.28 0.82
C LYS A 47 -27.46 -10.08 -0.08
N VAL A 48 -26.18 -9.72 -0.08
CA VAL A 48 -25.17 -10.46 -0.86
C VAL A 48 -25.03 -11.90 -0.35
N ASP A 49 -24.74 -12.82 -1.24
CA ASP A 49 -24.62 -14.25 -0.89
C ASP A 49 -23.34 -14.54 -0.11
N MET A 50 -22.27 -13.77 -0.34
CA MET A 50 -20.98 -13.92 0.34
C MET A 50 -20.19 -12.60 0.27
N VAL A 51 -19.36 -12.39 1.30
CA VAL A 51 -18.35 -11.32 1.34
C VAL A 51 -16.95 -11.95 1.23
N ILE A 52 -16.12 -11.40 0.35
CA ILE A 52 -14.70 -11.74 0.23
C ILE A 52 -13.90 -10.50 0.64
N PHE A 53 -13.17 -10.62 1.74
CA PHE A 53 -12.14 -9.67 2.13
C PHE A 53 -10.78 -10.21 1.68
N ALA A 54 -10.14 -9.54 0.73
CA ALA A 54 -8.92 -10.03 0.10
C ALA A 54 -7.62 -9.55 0.77
N GLY A 55 -7.64 -9.38 2.10
CA GLY A 55 -6.44 -9.18 2.93
C GLY A 55 -6.15 -7.73 3.34
N ASP A 56 -5.24 -7.59 4.31
CA ASP A 56 -4.77 -6.34 4.91
C ASP A 56 -5.86 -5.57 5.69
N ALA A 57 -6.33 -6.19 6.77
CA ALA A 57 -7.28 -5.56 7.69
C ALA A 57 -6.64 -4.37 8.43
N TYR A 58 -5.37 -4.48 8.76
CA TYR A 58 -4.60 -3.50 9.52
C TYR A 58 -3.35 -3.09 8.76
N LYS A 59 -2.80 -1.92 9.10
CA LYS A 59 -1.49 -1.45 8.64
C LYS A 59 -0.35 -2.02 9.50
N ASP A 60 -0.60 -2.13 10.81
CA ASP A 60 0.36 -2.68 11.76
C ASP A 60 0.14 -4.21 11.88
N ARG A 61 1.23 -4.96 11.80
CA ARG A 61 1.23 -6.42 12.00
C ARG A 61 0.86 -6.87 13.42
N SER A 62 0.83 -5.92 14.36
CA SER A 62 0.42 -6.11 15.76
C SER A 62 -0.55 -5.01 16.16
N PRO A 63 -1.76 -4.98 15.60
CA PRO A 63 -2.71 -3.90 15.84
C PRO A 63 -3.09 -3.83 17.32
N ALA A 64 -3.27 -2.60 17.83
CA ALA A 64 -3.72 -2.42 19.19
C ALA A 64 -5.13 -2.99 19.40
N PRO A 65 -5.46 -3.51 20.61
CA PRO A 65 -6.77 -4.11 20.90
C PRO A 65 -7.97 -3.21 20.57
N THR A 66 -7.79 -1.90 20.63
CA THR A 66 -8.81 -0.92 20.24
C THR A 66 -9.21 -1.08 18.77
N PHE A 67 -8.25 -1.26 17.87
CA PHE A 67 -8.52 -1.43 16.45
C PHE A 67 -9.07 -2.81 16.13
N GLN A 68 -8.57 -3.85 16.80
CA GLN A 68 -9.13 -5.21 16.72
C GLN A 68 -10.62 -5.22 17.13
N ARG A 69 -10.96 -4.51 18.20
CA ARG A 69 -12.35 -4.34 18.63
C ARG A 69 -13.21 -3.67 17.55
N GLU A 70 -12.71 -2.61 16.92
CA GLU A 70 -13.47 -1.88 15.89
C GLU A 70 -13.66 -2.71 14.62
N TRP A 71 -12.65 -3.46 14.19
CA TRP A 71 -12.77 -4.43 13.10
C TRP A 71 -13.78 -5.52 13.48
N GLY A 72 -13.60 -6.14 14.65
CA GLY A 72 -14.45 -7.21 15.14
C GLY A 72 -15.93 -6.85 15.18
N LYS A 73 -16.28 -5.62 15.61
CA LYS A 73 -17.66 -5.13 15.58
C LYS A 73 -18.29 -5.23 14.18
N ARG A 74 -17.56 -4.90 13.12
CA ARG A 74 -18.06 -4.88 11.75
C ARG A 74 -18.19 -6.28 11.17
N ILE A 75 -17.19 -7.12 11.40
CA ILE A 75 -17.27 -8.54 10.99
C ILE A 75 -18.39 -9.26 11.73
N MET A 76 -18.61 -8.97 13.03
CA MET A 76 -19.73 -9.53 13.78
C MET A 76 -21.10 -9.10 13.24
N ARG A 77 -21.24 -7.92 12.63
CA ARG A 77 -22.50 -7.50 11.96
C ARG A 77 -22.80 -8.40 10.76
N LEU A 78 -21.80 -8.75 9.95
CA LEU A 78 -21.94 -9.71 8.84
C LEU A 78 -22.34 -11.09 9.37
N SER A 79 -21.64 -11.58 10.40
CA SER A 79 -21.96 -12.86 11.07
C SER A 79 -23.39 -12.90 11.59
N GLN A 80 -23.84 -11.85 12.28
CA GLN A 80 -25.21 -11.73 12.82
C GLN A 80 -26.27 -11.67 11.70
N ALA A 81 -25.93 -11.05 10.57
CA ALA A 81 -26.76 -11.05 9.37
C ALA A 81 -26.73 -12.39 8.62
N LYS A 82 -25.93 -13.37 9.10
CA LYS A 82 -25.72 -14.70 8.49
C LYS A 82 -25.18 -14.61 7.06
N ILE A 83 -24.33 -13.62 6.79
CA ILE A 83 -23.67 -13.48 5.50
C ILE A 83 -22.31 -14.19 5.59
N PRO A 84 -22.12 -15.28 4.82
CA PRO A 84 -20.83 -15.95 4.67
C PRO A 84 -19.73 -14.95 4.34
N THR A 85 -18.67 -14.95 5.15
CA THR A 85 -17.56 -13.98 5.04
C THR A 85 -16.23 -14.71 5.04
N LEU A 86 -15.46 -14.55 3.96
CA LEU A 86 -14.09 -15.05 3.84
C LEU A 86 -13.13 -13.92 4.19
N LEU A 87 -12.24 -14.17 5.16
CA LEU A 87 -11.19 -13.23 5.58
C LEU A 87 -9.84 -13.78 5.12
N LEU A 88 -9.34 -13.31 3.99
CA LEU A 88 -8.01 -13.67 3.50
C LEU A 88 -6.94 -12.91 4.31
N VAL A 89 -5.84 -13.57 4.61
CA VAL A 89 -4.73 -12.96 5.35
C VAL A 89 -3.77 -12.29 4.37
N GLY A 90 -3.53 -10.97 4.56
CA GLY A 90 -2.61 -10.17 3.78
C GLY A 90 -1.21 -10.06 4.41
N ASN A 91 -0.30 -9.33 3.78
CA ASN A 91 1.07 -9.17 4.25
C ASN A 91 1.21 -8.32 5.52
N HIS A 92 0.28 -7.40 5.73
CA HIS A 92 0.20 -6.59 6.93
C HIS A 92 -0.49 -7.32 8.10
N ASP A 93 -1.26 -8.38 7.83
CA ASP A 93 -1.89 -9.17 8.88
C ASP A 93 -0.93 -10.18 9.53
N ILE A 94 0.15 -10.58 8.85
CA ILE A 94 1.10 -11.62 9.31
C ILE A 94 2.19 -11.02 10.19
N SER A 95 2.40 -11.60 11.37
CA SER A 95 3.56 -11.27 12.20
C SER A 95 4.87 -11.70 11.50
N PRO A 96 5.95 -10.86 11.54
CA PRO A 96 7.25 -11.25 11.00
C PRO A 96 7.93 -12.39 11.77
N ALA A 97 7.48 -12.70 12.98
CA ALA A 97 8.05 -13.75 13.83
C ALA A 97 7.30 -15.06 13.63
N ILE A 98 8.04 -16.13 13.30
CA ILE A 98 7.51 -17.48 13.16
C ILE A 98 6.82 -17.92 14.47
N GLY A 99 5.63 -18.52 14.34
CA GLY A 99 4.86 -19.05 15.47
C GLY A 99 4.03 -18.01 16.24
N ARG A 100 4.01 -16.74 15.82
CA ARG A 100 3.05 -15.76 16.36
C ARG A 100 1.75 -15.81 15.58
N ALA A 101 0.64 -15.64 16.31
CA ALA A 101 -0.67 -15.48 15.71
C ALA A 101 -0.72 -14.26 14.79
N HIS A 102 -1.39 -14.38 13.66
CA HIS A 102 -1.68 -13.25 12.78
C HIS A 102 -2.90 -12.45 13.30
N ALA A 103 -3.07 -11.22 12.81
CA ALA A 103 -4.05 -10.28 13.33
C ALA A 103 -5.52 -10.74 13.24
N LEU A 104 -5.83 -11.67 12.32
CA LEU A 104 -7.18 -12.24 12.14
C LEU A 104 -7.40 -13.60 12.84
N GLN A 105 -6.38 -14.12 13.54
CA GLN A 105 -6.40 -15.45 14.17
C GLN A 105 -7.55 -15.62 15.19
N GLU A 106 -7.97 -14.54 15.82
CA GLU A 106 -9.04 -14.55 16.82
C GLU A 106 -10.36 -15.09 16.26
N PHE A 107 -10.74 -14.75 15.04
CA PHE A 107 -11.97 -15.23 14.40
C PHE A 107 -11.96 -16.75 14.20
N LYS A 108 -10.79 -17.30 13.85
CA LYS A 108 -10.59 -18.75 13.71
C LYS A 108 -10.66 -19.45 15.06
N THR A 109 -10.00 -18.87 16.07
CA THR A 109 -9.97 -19.43 17.45
C THR A 109 -11.35 -19.42 18.10
N LEU A 110 -12.11 -18.33 17.93
CA LEU A 110 -13.46 -18.16 18.47
C LEU A 110 -14.53 -18.89 17.66
N GLN A 111 -14.18 -19.44 16.50
CA GLN A 111 -15.11 -20.12 15.58
C GLN A 111 -16.36 -19.25 15.29
N VAL A 112 -16.12 -17.99 14.92
CA VAL A 112 -17.20 -17.02 14.66
C VAL A 112 -18.12 -17.55 13.56
N PRO A 113 -19.44 -17.68 13.80
CA PRO A 113 -20.37 -18.21 12.81
C PRO A 113 -20.34 -17.39 11.51
N PHE A 114 -20.46 -18.07 10.37
CA PHE A 114 -20.43 -17.45 9.03
C PHE A 114 -19.15 -16.68 8.69
N VAL A 115 -18.07 -16.87 9.45
CA VAL A 115 -16.76 -16.25 9.17
C VAL A 115 -15.71 -17.35 9.05
N LYS A 116 -14.95 -17.34 7.96
CA LYS A 116 -13.84 -18.25 7.74
C LYS A 116 -12.56 -17.47 7.45
N VAL A 117 -11.51 -17.70 8.22
CA VAL A 117 -10.18 -17.11 7.99
C VAL A 117 -9.38 -18.02 7.08
N LEU A 118 -8.79 -17.43 6.06
CA LEU A 118 -7.99 -18.09 5.03
C LEU A 118 -6.53 -17.67 5.23
N ASP A 119 -5.81 -18.44 6.04
CA ASP A 119 -4.43 -18.19 6.47
C ASP A 119 -3.41 -19.15 5.82
N ALA A 120 -3.89 -20.07 4.99
CA ALA A 120 -3.08 -20.99 4.19
C ALA A 120 -3.72 -21.17 2.81
N PRO A 121 -2.91 -21.48 1.76
CA PRO A 121 -3.44 -21.86 0.46
C PRO A 121 -4.43 -23.02 0.60
N THR A 122 -5.62 -22.88 0.01
CA THR A 122 -6.67 -23.90 0.16
C THR A 122 -7.70 -23.84 -0.98
N LEU A 123 -8.27 -24.99 -1.31
CA LEU A 123 -9.47 -25.10 -2.12
C LEU A 123 -10.67 -25.35 -1.19
N LEU A 124 -11.67 -24.49 -1.25
CA LEU A 124 -12.92 -24.60 -0.52
C LEU A 124 -14.02 -25.08 -1.48
N LYS A 125 -14.73 -26.13 -1.09
CA LYS A 125 -15.88 -26.70 -1.79
C LYS A 125 -17.19 -26.32 -1.10
N PRO A 126 -18.38 -26.53 -1.71
CA PRO A 126 -19.67 -26.11 -1.16
C PRO A 126 -19.94 -26.52 0.28
N ASP A 127 -19.51 -27.70 0.71
CA ASP A 127 -19.64 -28.22 2.08
C ASP A 127 -18.86 -27.36 3.11
N GLU A 128 -17.76 -26.75 2.68
CA GLU A 128 -16.96 -25.83 3.48
C GLU A 128 -17.41 -24.37 3.39
N LEU A 129 -18.30 -24.08 2.44
CA LEU A 129 -18.82 -22.74 2.11
C LEU A 129 -20.32 -22.60 2.44
N TRP A 130 -20.77 -23.15 3.56
CA TRP A 130 -22.17 -23.08 4.01
C TRP A 130 -23.18 -23.57 2.98
N SER A 131 -22.80 -24.56 2.20
CA SER A 131 -23.57 -25.15 1.10
C SER A 131 -23.86 -24.19 -0.07
N LEU A 132 -23.12 -23.09 -0.21
CA LEU A 132 -23.21 -22.23 -1.37
C LEU A 132 -22.69 -22.96 -2.61
N PRO A 133 -23.38 -22.86 -3.78
CA PRO A 133 -23.00 -23.56 -5.00
C PRO A 133 -21.83 -22.85 -5.71
N ILE A 134 -20.68 -22.79 -5.06
CA ILE A 134 -19.49 -22.10 -5.53
C ILE A 134 -18.25 -22.82 -4.98
N GLN A 135 -17.13 -22.69 -5.66
CA GLN A 135 -15.83 -23.16 -5.22
C GLN A 135 -14.86 -21.99 -5.15
N VAL A 136 -14.04 -21.94 -4.11
CA VAL A 136 -13.11 -20.83 -3.88
C VAL A 136 -11.71 -21.39 -3.69
N ILE A 137 -10.79 -20.97 -4.57
CA ILE A 137 -9.35 -21.16 -4.39
C ILE A 137 -8.83 -19.93 -3.66
N ALA A 138 -8.22 -20.10 -2.50
CA ALA A 138 -7.71 -19.03 -1.66
C ALA A 138 -6.18 -19.08 -1.57
N MET A 139 -5.55 -17.98 -1.93
CA MET A 139 -4.10 -17.76 -1.86
C MET A 139 -3.82 -16.55 -0.96
N PRO A 140 -3.70 -16.74 0.37
CA PRO A 140 -3.30 -15.67 1.28
C PRO A 140 -1.86 -15.23 0.98
N TRP A 141 -1.44 -14.13 1.59
CA TRP A 141 -0.04 -13.72 1.49
C TRP A 141 0.89 -14.81 1.98
N VAL A 142 1.85 -15.16 1.15
CA VAL A 142 2.84 -16.17 1.49
C VAL A 142 4.17 -15.50 1.80
N ALA A 143 4.55 -15.51 3.08
CA ALA A 143 5.85 -15.00 3.50
C ALA A 143 6.98 -15.85 2.94
N ARG A 144 7.94 -15.22 2.25
CA ARG A 144 9.14 -15.86 1.68
C ARG A 144 9.85 -16.79 2.67
N SER A 145 10.01 -16.34 3.91
CA SER A 145 10.66 -17.12 4.97
C SER A 145 9.94 -18.42 5.30
N GLY A 146 8.61 -18.42 5.28
CA GLY A 146 7.80 -19.62 5.50
C GLY A 146 7.88 -20.63 4.35
N LEU A 147 7.92 -20.12 3.10
CA LEU A 147 8.10 -20.96 1.91
C LEU A 147 9.50 -21.59 1.86
N MET A 148 10.55 -20.81 2.13
CA MET A 148 11.91 -21.32 2.15
C MET A 148 12.11 -22.40 3.22
N ALA A 149 11.53 -22.20 4.42
CA ALA A 149 11.61 -23.18 5.50
C ALA A 149 10.90 -24.51 5.15
N ASN A 150 9.78 -24.46 4.42
CA ASN A 150 9.03 -25.63 3.99
C ASN A 150 9.64 -26.36 2.78
N LEU A 151 10.52 -25.69 2.02
CA LEU A 151 11.06 -26.22 0.76
C LEU A 151 12.48 -26.79 0.92
N GLU A 152 13.09 -26.72 2.12
CA GLU A 152 14.50 -27.13 2.37
C GLU A 152 15.50 -26.49 1.36
N MET A 153 15.18 -25.32 0.83
CA MET A 153 15.98 -24.65 -0.19
C MET A 153 17.11 -23.84 0.42
N SER A 154 18.34 -24.20 0.09
CA SER A 154 19.50 -23.34 0.31
C SER A 154 19.53 -22.23 -0.74
N ALA A 155 19.57 -20.99 -0.30
CA ALA A 155 19.45 -19.80 -1.15
C ALA A 155 20.80 -19.39 -1.74
N GLU A 156 21.21 -19.95 -2.85
CA GLU A 156 22.37 -19.43 -3.59
C GLU A 156 21.99 -18.28 -4.55
N ASN A 157 20.74 -18.27 -5.07
CA ASN A 157 20.28 -17.25 -6.00
C ASN A 157 18.83 -16.80 -5.70
N PRO A 158 18.59 -15.54 -5.24
CA PRO A 158 17.25 -15.06 -4.95
C PRO A 158 16.26 -15.14 -6.12
N SER A 159 16.71 -14.93 -7.35
CA SER A 159 15.85 -14.95 -8.54
C SER A 159 15.33 -16.36 -8.85
N GLU A 160 16.12 -17.40 -8.65
CA GLU A 160 15.69 -18.78 -8.81
C GLU A 160 14.65 -19.20 -7.79
N ILE A 161 14.73 -18.64 -6.57
CA ILE A 161 13.75 -18.89 -5.52
C ILE A 161 12.37 -18.36 -5.94
N TYR A 162 12.29 -17.14 -6.49
CA TYR A 162 11.03 -16.58 -6.95
C TYR A 162 10.39 -17.39 -8.07
N LEU A 163 11.17 -17.79 -9.07
CA LEU A 163 10.69 -18.64 -10.18
C LEU A 163 10.17 -19.98 -9.67
N ASN A 164 10.86 -20.62 -8.72
CA ASN A 164 10.42 -21.88 -8.13
C ASN A 164 9.14 -21.73 -7.30
N ILE A 165 8.98 -20.61 -6.56
CA ILE A 165 7.77 -20.32 -5.79
C ILE A 165 6.59 -20.11 -6.74
N GLU A 166 6.77 -19.31 -7.79
CA GLU A 166 5.73 -19.04 -8.79
C GLU A 166 5.28 -20.33 -9.48
N ALA A 167 6.24 -21.16 -9.93
CA ALA A 167 5.94 -22.45 -10.55
C ALA A 167 5.12 -23.35 -9.62
N ARG A 168 5.48 -23.45 -8.34
CA ARG A 168 4.74 -24.27 -7.36
C ARG A 168 3.35 -23.73 -7.06
N ILE A 169 3.17 -22.42 -7.01
CA ILE A 169 1.85 -21.80 -6.86
C ILE A 169 1.00 -22.13 -8.08
N SER A 170 1.58 -22.04 -9.29
CA SER A 170 0.91 -22.40 -10.53
C SER A 170 0.48 -23.86 -10.52
N ASP A 171 1.39 -24.79 -10.22
CA ASP A 171 1.11 -26.23 -10.14
C ASP A 171 0.00 -26.53 -9.12
N LEU A 172 0.02 -25.86 -7.97
CA LEU A 172 -0.98 -26.03 -6.92
C LEU A 172 -2.37 -25.57 -7.39
N ILE A 173 -2.45 -24.39 -8.01
CA ILE A 173 -3.71 -23.84 -8.53
C ILE A 173 -4.23 -24.71 -9.67
N ASP A 174 -3.37 -25.14 -10.59
CA ASP A 174 -3.74 -26.01 -11.72
C ASP A 174 -4.25 -27.36 -11.22
N GLY A 175 -3.60 -27.95 -10.21
CA GLY A 175 -4.06 -29.18 -9.57
C GLY A 175 -5.47 -29.01 -8.95
N TRP A 176 -5.73 -27.91 -8.23
CA TRP A 176 -7.05 -27.64 -7.67
C TRP A 176 -8.11 -27.34 -8.74
N LEU A 177 -7.73 -26.70 -9.85
CA LEU A 177 -8.64 -26.50 -10.98
C LEU A 177 -9.07 -27.82 -11.63
N GLU A 178 -8.25 -28.87 -11.55
CA GLU A 178 -8.62 -30.23 -11.99
C GLU A 178 -9.54 -30.94 -10.99
N GLU A 179 -9.42 -30.61 -9.68
CA GLU A 179 -10.28 -31.16 -8.62
C GLU A 179 -11.66 -30.48 -8.54
N CYS A 180 -11.81 -29.32 -9.16
CA CYS A 180 -13.05 -28.54 -9.13
C CYS A 180 -14.17 -29.20 -9.95
N ASP A 181 -15.39 -29.13 -9.43
CA ASP A 181 -16.58 -29.49 -10.18
C ASP A 181 -16.85 -28.46 -11.29
N SER A 182 -16.76 -28.91 -12.53
CA SER A 182 -16.95 -28.05 -13.71
C SER A 182 -18.35 -27.48 -13.86
N SER A 183 -19.36 -28.00 -13.13
CA SER A 183 -20.73 -27.49 -13.12
C SER A 183 -20.93 -26.27 -12.22
N LEU A 184 -19.96 -25.99 -11.31
CA LEU A 184 -20.03 -24.89 -10.37
C LEU A 184 -19.08 -23.75 -10.79
N PRO A 185 -19.39 -22.49 -10.42
CA PRO A 185 -18.47 -21.39 -10.62
C PRO A 185 -17.25 -21.53 -9.71
N ILE A 186 -16.09 -21.11 -10.23
CA ILE A 186 -14.80 -21.13 -9.51
C ILE A 186 -14.32 -19.68 -9.33
N VAL A 187 -14.01 -19.31 -8.10
CA VAL A 187 -13.46 -18.01 -7.74
C VAL A 187 -12.05 -18.21 -7.21
N LEU A 188 -11.10 -17.41 -7.70
CA LEU A 188 -9.80 -17.25 -7.05
C LEU A 188 -9.84 -16.02 -6.15
N THR A 189 -9.38 -16.12 -4.90
CA THR A 189 -9.05 -14.94 -4.10
C THR A 189 -7.58 -14.99 -3.69
N ALA A 190 -6.85 -13.89 -3.90
CA ALA A 190 -5.44 -13.83 -3.59
C ALA A 190 -5.01 -12.46 -3.07
N HIS A 191 -4.03 -12.46 -2.16
CA HIS A 191 -3.37 -11.24 -1.72
C HIS A 191 -1.94 -11.24 -2.25
N ALA A 192 -1.73 -10.66 -3.43
CA ALA A 192 -0.46 -10.70 -4.15
C ALA A 192 -0.41 -9.63 -5.26
N SER A 193 0.79 -9.33 -5.75
CA SER A 193 0.97 -8.59 -6.99
C SER A 193 0.76 -9.49 -8.21
N ILE A 194 0.34 -8.90 -9.33
CA ILE A 194 0.18 -9.59 -10.62
C ILE A 194 0.99 -8.86 -11.68
N GLU A 195 1.59 -9.61 -12.58
CA GLU A 195 2.24 -9.06 -13.77
C GLU A 195 1.24 -8.26 -14.61
N GLY A 196 1.60 -7.01 -14.94
CA GLY A 196 0.75 -6.08 -15.69
C GLY A 196 -0.18 -5.21 -14.83
N ALA A 197 -0.28 -5.44 -13.53
CA ALA A 197 -1.02 -4.55 -12.64
C ALA A 197 -0.31 -3.20 -12.47
N LYS A 198 -1.10 -2.14 -12.33
CA LYS A 198 -0.61 -0.77 -12.14
C LYS A 198 -0.59 -0.44 -10.66
N PHE A 199 0.59 -0.16 -10.13
CA PHE A 199 0.76 0.27 -8.75
C PHE A 199 0.35 1.73 -8.55
N GLY A 200 -0.15 2.07 -7.36
CA GLY A 200 -0.35 3.44 -6.89
C GLY A 200 0.90 4.00 -6.20
N GLY A 201 0.70 4.69 -5.07
CA GLY A 201 1.78 5.26 -4.25
C GLY A 201 2.67 4.22 -3.56
N GLU A 202 2.17 3.00 -3.33
CA GLU A 202 2.84 1.87 -2.66
C GLU A 202 4.07 1.34 -3.39
N ARG A 203 4.23 1.63 -4.69
CA ARG A 203 5.35 1.15 -5.52
C ARG A 203 6.74 1.41 -4.92
N LEU A 204 6.89 2.50 -4.17
CA LEU A 204 8.18 2.87 -3.55
C LEU A 204 8.57 1.95 -2.37
N VAL A 205 7.60 1.27 -1.75
CA VAL A 205 7.81 0.41 -0.58
C VAL A 205 8.09 -1.04 -0.99
N MET A 206 7.67 -1.45 -2.18
CA MET A 206 7.61 -2.84 -2.64
C MET A 206 8.77 -3.30 -3.51
N LEU A 207 9.69 -2.40 -3.91
CA LEU A 207 10.79 -2.73 -4.81
C LEU A 207 11.67 -3.85 -4.26
N GLY A 208 11.52 -5.06 -4.81
CA GLY A 208 12.46 -6.16 -4.69
C GLY A 208 12.11 -7.29 -3.72
N ASN A 209 10.98 -7.24 -2.99
CA ASN A 209 10.60 -8.28 -2.02
C ASN A 209 9.21 -8.89 -2.25
N ASP A 210 8.54 -8.53 -3.33
CA ASP A 210 7.16 -8.90 -3.61
C ASP A 210 7.08 -10.14 -4.50
N LEU A 211 6.14 -11.04 -4.19
CA LEU A 211 5.81 -12.15 -5.06
C LEU A 211 4.86 -11.65 -6.15
N VAL A 212 5.31 -11.71 -7.39
CA VAL A 212 4.50 -11.32 -8.56
C VAL A 212 3.99 -12.58 -9.24
N LEU A 213 2.67 -12.78 -9.26
CA LEU A 213 2.04 -13.89 -9.95
C LEU A 213 1.95 -13.59 -11.46
N SER A 214 2.08 -14.64 -12.27
CA SER A 214 1.91 -14.52 -13.71
C SER A 214 0.49 -14.08 -14.08
N GLY A 215 0.39 -13.15 -15.01
CA GLY A 215 -0.89 -12.72 -15.56
C GLY A 215 -1.67 -13.85 -16.22
N SER A 216 -1.00 -14.85 -16.81
CA SER A 216 -1.64 -16.00 -17.43
C SER A 216 -2.34 -16.90 -16.40
N LEU A 217 -1.75 -17.07 -15.21
CA LEU A 217 -2.34 -17.86 -14.14
C LEU A 217 -3.69 -17.31 -13.69
N VAL A 218 -3.74 -16.02 -13.39
CA VAL A 218 -4.97 -15.39 -12.87
C VAL A 218 -6.03 -15.13 -13.93
N LYS A 219 -5.65 -15.10 -15.22
CA LYS A 219 -6.57 -14.96 -16.37
C LYS A 219 -7.05 -16.29 -16.92
N ASN A 220 -6.82 -17.39 -16.21
CA ASN A 220 -7.26 -18.73 -16.63
C ASN A 220 -8.78 -18.78 -16.79
N GLN A 221 -9.24 -19.23 -17.96
CA GLN A 221 -10.67 -19.25 -18.36
C GLN A 221 -11.53 -20.22 -17.53
N LYS A 222 -10.93 -21.06 -16.70
CA LYS A 222 -11.68 -21.89 -15.75
C LYS A 222 -12.26 -21.08 -14.59
N PHE A 223 -11.65 -19.93 -14.26
CA PHE A 223 -12.20 -19.01 -13.25
C PHE A 223 -13.42 -18.28 -13.80
N ASN A 224 -14.36 -17.98 -12.92
CA ASN A 224 -15.47 -17.07 -13.19
C ASN A 224 -15.21 -15.67 -12.63
N TYR A 225 -14.39 -15.56 -11.56
CA TYR A 225 -14.03 -14.28 -10.95
C TYR A 225 -12.71 -14.42 -10.20
N VAL A 226 -11.90 -13.35 -10.21
CA VAL A 226 -10.63 -13.29 -9.45
C VAL A 226 -10.64 -12.05 -8.56
N ALA A 227 -10.71 -12.30 -7.25
CA ALA A 227 -10.75 -11.29 -6.20
C ALA A 227 -9.36 -11.07 -5.61
N MET A 228 -8.75 -9.92 -5.93
CA MET A 228 -7.38 -9.57 -5.55
C MET A 228 -7.34 -8.49 -4.47
N GLY A 229 -6.36 -8.58 -3.56
CA GLY A 229 -5.93 -7.52 -2.64
C GLY A 229 -4.45 -7.23 -2.78
N HIS A 230 -3.93 -6.25 -2.01
CA HIS A 230 -2.54 -5.83 -1.97
C HIS A 230 -2.23 -4.55 -2.76
N ILE A 231 -2.77 -4.39 -3.96
CA ILE A 231 -2.57 -3.17 -4.75
C ILE A 231 -3.72 -2.20 -4.45
N HIS A 232 -3.36 -1.03 -3.90
CA HIS A 232 -4.33 -0.03 -3.46
C HIS A 232 -5.03 0.71 -4.60
N LYS A 233 -4.53 0.56 -5.84
CA LYS A 233 -5.12 1.19 -7.02
C LYS A 233 -6.26 0.36 -7.58
N PRO A 234 -7.51 0.89 -7.62
CA PRO A 234 -8.65 0.18 -8.21
C PRO A 234 -8.40 -0.11 -9.70
N GLN A 235 -8.54 -1.37 -10.10
CA GLN A 235 -8.33 -1.77 -11.49
C GLN A 235 -8.91 -3.16 -11.80
N ASP A 236 -9.28 -3.35 -13.06
CA ASP A 236 -9.45 -4.65 -13.69
C ASP A 236 -8.21 -4.97 -14.53
N VAL A 237 -7.42 -5.96 -14.11
CA VAL A 237 -6.17 -6.35 -14.80
C VAL A 237 -6.46 -7.11 -16.10
N ASN A 238 -7.67 -7.63 -16.27
CA ASN A 238 -8.10 -8.29 -17.51
C ASN A 238 -8.85 -7.37 -18.47
N GLU A 239 -8.90 -6.06 -18.16
CA GLU A 239 -9.39 -4.99 -19.04
C GLU A 239 -10.79 -5.25 -19.63
N GLY A 240 -11.70 -5.77 -18.80
CA GLY A 240 -13.09 -6.07 -19.17
C GLY A 240 -13.29 -7.43 -19.84
N ASN A 241 -12.23 -8.22 -20.01
CA ASN A 241 -12.35 -9.60 -20.48
C ASN A 241 -12.70 -10.55 -19.33
N GLN A 242 -13.17 -11.75 -19.70
CA GLN A 242 -13.46 -12.82 -18.74
C GLN A 242 -12.23 -13.71 -18.50
N PRO A 243 -12.01 -14.19 -17.27
CA PRO A 243 -12.67 -13.74 -16.04
C PRO A 243 -12.23 -12.32 -15.66
N PRO A 244 -13.10 -11.52 -14.97
CA PRO A 244 -12.65 -10.26 -14.38
C PRO A 244 -11.59 -10.52 -13.31
N VAL A 245 -10.48 -9.76 -13.34
CA VAL A 245 -9.36 -9.84 -12.39
C VAL A 245 -9.26 -8.50 -11.66
N ILE A 246 -9.86 -8.44 -10.47
CA ILE A 246 -10.21 -7.18 -9.83
C ILE A 246 -9.38 -6.90 -8.59
N TYR A 247 -8.72 -5.75 -8.57
CA TYR A 247 -8.27 -5.07 -7.37
C TYR A 247 -9.26 -3.95 -7.05
N PRO A 248 -10.05 -4.02 -5.96
CA PRO A 248 -10.93 -2.92 -5.57
C PRO A 248 -10.14 -1.70 -5.05
N GLY A 249 -8.91 -1.92 -4.64
CA GLY A 249 -8.05 -0.95 -3.99
C GLY A 249 -8.33 -0.82 -2.49
N SER A 250 -7.60 0.09 -1.83
CA SER A 250 -7.82 0.39 -0.42
C SER A 250 -9.14 1.12 -0.20
N ILE A 251 -9.78 0.88 0.95
CA ILE A 251 -11.11 1.45 1.26
C ILE A 251 -11.09 2.93 1.63
N GLU A 252 -9.90 3.48 1.92
CA GLU A 252 -9.66 4.91 2.18
C GLU A 252 -8.26 5.27 1.68
N ARG A 253 -7.98 6.54 1.42
CA ARG A 253 -6.64 6.97 1.00
C ARG A 253 -5.63 6.80 2.12
N VAL A 254 -4.55 6.09 1.84
CA VAL A 254 -3.48 5.82 2.81
C VAL A 254 -2.46 6.96 2.81
N ASP A 255 -2.10 7.48 1.64
CA ASP A 255 -1.09 8.51 1.48
C ASP A 255 -1.36 9.47 0.29
N PHE A 256 -0.41 10.38 0.04
CA PHE A 256 -0.49 11.35 -1.05
C PHE A 256 -0.31 10.75 -2.45
N GLY A 257 0.23 9.56 -2.58
CA GLY A 257 0.31 8.83 -3.84
C GLY A 257 -1.07 8.52 -4.42
N GLU A 258 -2.05 8.36 -3.52
CA GLU A 258 -3.43 8.03 -3.83
C GLU A 258 -4.37 9.26 -3.94
N ALA A 259 -3.82 10.49 -3.86
CA ALA A 259 -4.59 11.73 -3.79
C ALA A 259 -5.59 11.94 -4.94
N LYS A 260 -5.30 11.38 -6.12
CA LYS A 260 -6.11 11.54 -7.35
C LYS A 260 -7.04 10.36 -7.62
N GLU A 261 -7.00 9.32 -6.79
CA GLU A 261 -7.75 8.10 -7.02
C GLU A 261 -9.02 8.09 -6.17
N ASP A 262 -10.12 7.64 -6.75
CA ASP A 262 -11.33 7.34 -6.01
C ASP A 262 -11.22 5.96 -5.35
N ARG A 263 -12.03 5.72 -4.34
CA ARG A 263 -12.04 4.47 -3.58
C ARG A 263 -13.29 3.68 -3.88
N TYR A 264 -13.13 2.36 -3.98
CA TYR A 264 -14.20 1.47 -4.39
C TYR A 264 -14.20 0.18 -3.57
N PHE A 265 -15.32 -0.47 -3.59
CA PHE A 265 -15.48 -1.90 -3.43
C PHE A 265 -16.36 -2.40 -4.58
N VAL A 266 -16.47 -3.69 -4.76
CA VAL A 266 -17.22 -4.23 -5.91
C VAL A 266 -18.25 -5.27 -5.49
N ILE A 267 -19.31 -5.40 -6.28
CA ILE A 267 -20.23 -6.55 -6.23
C ILE A 267 -20.11 -7.27 -7.57
N ALA A 268 -19.71 -8.54 -7.52
CA ALA A 268 -19.64 -9.40 -8.69
C ALA A 268 -20.86 -10.34 -8.71
N ASP A 269 -21.55 -10.39 -9.81
CA ASP A 269 -22.62 -11.37 -10.05
C ASP A 269 -22.03 -12.57 -10.81
N VAL A 270 -21.77 -13.64 -10.07
CA VAL A 270 -21.04 -14.82 -10.53
C VAL A 270 -22.00 -15.97 -10.76
N GLU A 271 -22.02 -16.51 -11.98
CA GLU A 271 -22.84 -17.65 -12.37
C GLU A 271 -22.08 -18.53 -13.36
N LYS A 272 -22.20 -19.85 -13.22
CA LYS A 272 -21.55 -20.77 -14.16
C LYS A 272 -22.22 -20.70 -15.54
N GLY A 273 -21.38 -20.55 -16.57
CA GLY A 273 -21.86 -20.48 -17.96
C GLY A 273 -22.34 -19.09 -18.40
N ARG A 274 -22.20 -18.08 -17.55
CA ARG A 274 -22.45 -16.66 -17.87
C ARG A 274 -21.22 -15.83 -17.55
N ASP A 275 -21.00 -14.78 -18.33
CA ASP A 275 -19.99 -13.77 -18.03
C ASP A 275 -20.28 -13.10 -16.69
N THR A 276 -19.25 -12.94 -15.87
CA THR A 276 -19.38 -12.26 -14.57
C THR A 276 -19.49 -10.76 -14.78
N GLU A 277 -20.56 -10.18 -14.23
CA GLU A 277 -20.77 -8.73 -14.21
C GLU A 277 -20.21 -8.15 -12.92
N VAL A 278 -19.43 -7.06 -13.02
CA VAL A 278 -18.80 -6.39 -11.87
C VAL A 278 -19.34 -4.99 -11.75
N GLU A 279 -20.04 -4.72 -10.63
CA GLU A 279 -20.51 -3.39 -10.24
C GLU A 279 -19.47 -2.74 -9.33
N TRP A 280 -18.89 -1.62 -9.76
CA TRP A 280 -17.99 -0.80 -8.96
C TRP A 280 -18.80 0.19 -8.13
N ILE A 281 -18.69 0.10 -6.80
CA ILE A 281 -19.40 0.99 -5.89
C ILE A 281 -18.40 1.95 -5.27
N GLN A 282 -18.55 3.24 -5.60
CA GLN A 282 -17.67 4.28 -5.10
C GLN A 282 -17.95 4.58 -3.62
N LEU A 283 -16.88 4.57 -2.83
CA LEU A 283 -16.92 5.03 -1.44
C LEU A 283 -16.92 6.55 -1.41
N THR A 284 -18.03 7.13 -0.96
CA THR A 284 -18.21 8.58 -0.88
C THR A 284 -17.80 9.13 0.47
N GLY A 285 -17.30 10.38 0.50
CA GLY A 285 -16.90 11.04 1.73
C GLY A 285 -15.55 10.57 2.28
N VAL A 286 -14.74 9.91 1.44
CA VAL A 286 -13.33 9.63 1.72
C VAL A 286 -12.55 10.95 1.87
N ARG A 287 -11.57 10.98 2.78
CA ARG A 287 -10.82 12.19 3.07
C ARG A 287 -10.01 12.64 1.86
N LYS A 288 -10.13 13.92 1.54
CA LYS A 288 -9.42 14.53 0.40
C LYS A 288 -7.95 14.73 0.74
N PHE A 289 -7.06 14.29 -0.15
CA PHE A 289 -5.64 14.58 -0.13
C PHE A 289 -5.32 15.60 -1.23
N ILE A 290 -4.53 16.62 -0.89
CA ILE A 290 -4.12 17.67 -1.83
C ILE A 290 -2.60 17.78 -1.80
N ASP A 291 -1.96 17.44 -2.91
CA ASP A 291 -0.51 17.57 -3.06
C ASP A 291 -0.17 18.77 -3.95
N ARG A 292 0.66 19.68 -3.43
CA ARG A 292 1.10 20.90 -4.12
C ARG A 292 2.61 21.04 -4.02
N ARG A 293 3.19 21.60 -5.06
CA ARG A 293 4.61 21.92 -5.14
C ARG A 293 4.78 23.36 -5.53
N ALA A 294 5.64 24.08 -4.83
CA ALA A 294 6.06 25.43 -5.12
C ALA A 294 7.58 25.49 -5.26
N VAL A 295 8.07 26.28 -6.21
CA VAL A 295 9.49 26.59 -6.36
C VAL A 295 9.65 28.09 -6.23
N LEU A 296 10.31 28.55 -5.16
CA LEU A 296 10.58 29.96 -4.96
C LEU A 296 11.70 30.42 -5.87
N ARG A 297 11.40 31.43 -6.67
CA ARG A 297 12.36 32.06 -7.63
C ARG A 297 12.76 33.48 -7.25
N SER A 298 12.10 34.07 -6.24
CA SER A 298 12.37 35.38 -5.68
C SER A 298 12.24 35.36 -4.17
N SER A 299 13.02 36.17 -3.47
CA SER A 299 12.89 36.41 -2.05
C SER A 299 11.77 37.39 -1.69
N GLU A 300 11.12 38.00 -2.69
CA GLU A 300 10.02 38.93 -2.50
C GLU A 300 8.68 38.19 -2.39
N ASN A 301 7.83 38.63 -1.48
CA ASN A 301 6.45 38.12 -1.31
C ASN A 301 6.35 36.58 -1.14
N VAL A 302 7.35 35.97 -0.50
CA VAL A 302 7.45 34.51 -0.34
C VAL A 302 6.15 33.91 0.22
N THR A 303 5.61 34.48 1.30
CA THR A 303 4.40 33.96 1.94
C THR A 303 3.17 34.02 1.02
N GLU A 304 3.00 35.10 0.27
CA GLU A 304 1.87 35.22 -0.68
C GLU A 304 2.05 34.25 -1.86
N THR A 305 3.26 34.12 -2.40
CA THR A 305 3.57 33.08 -3.42
C THR A 305 3.22 31.66 -2.97
N LEU A 306 3.46 31.35 -1.69
CA LEU A 306 3.13 30.04 -1.15
C LEU A 306 1.62 29.87 -0.88
N LYS A 307 0.91 30.94 -0.49
CA LYS A 307 -0.57 30.93 -0.41
C LYS A 307 -1.21 30.72 -1.79
N ASP A 308 -0.68 31.36 -2.83
CA ASP A 308 -1.15 31.22 -4.21
C ASP A 308 -0.94 29.79 -4.75
N ALA A 309 0.08 29.07 -4.24
CA ALA A 309 0.30 27.67 -4.57
C ALA A 309 -0.70 26.71 -3.89
N LEU A 310 -1.33 27.14 -2.80
CA LEU A 310 -2.39 26.38 -2.13
C LEU A 310 -3.74 26.62 -2.81
N PRO A 311 -4.69 25.67 -2.70
CA PRO A 311 -6.07 25.93 -3.11
C PRO A 311 -6.71 27.02 -2.27
N MET A 312 -7.87 27.52 -2.72
CA MET A 312 -8.65 28.43 -1.89
C MET A 312 -9.08 27.77 -0.57
N PRO A 313 -9.21 28.54 0.55
CA PRO A 313 -9.55 27.97 1.86
C PRO A 313 -10.79 27.05 1.85
N LYS A 314 -11.81 27.37 1.07
CA LYS A 314 -13.03 26.56 0.93
C LYS A 314 -12.75 25.18 0.32
N GLU A 315 -11.81 25.08 -0.59
CA GLU A 315 -11.44 23.81 -1.25
C GLU A 315 -10.56 22.92 -0.38
N MET A 316 -9.91 23.54 0.62
CA MET A 316 -9.05 22.88 1.61
C MET A 316 -9.82 22.33 2.80
N SER A 317 -11.12 22.62 2.92
CA SER A 317 -11.94 22.20 4.06
C SER A 317 -11.83 20.68 4.29
N GLU A 318 -11.46 20.31 5.53
CA GLU A 318 -11.29 18.93 5.99
C GLU A 318 -10.28 18.09 5.15
N ALA A 319 -9.48 18.71 4.28
CA ALA A 319 -8.48 18.02 3.47
C ALA A 319 -7.15 17.87 4.22
N ILE A 320 -6.41 16.80 3.89
CA ILE A 320 -5.00 16.66 4.25
C ILE A 320 -4.19 17.24 3.09
N ILE A 321 -3.35 18.23 3.40
CA ILE A 321 -2.62 19.00 2.40
C ILE A 321 -1.12 18.80 2.59
N ARG A 322 -0.40 18.55 1.51
CA ARG A 322 1.06 18.63 1.46
C ARG A 322 1.46 19.75 0.53
N LEU A 323 2.23 20.71 1.04
CA LEU A 323 2.90 21.73 0.27
C LEU A 323 4.41 21.47 0.30
N SER A 324 4.97 21.00 -0.80
CA SER A 324 6.42 20.82 -0.97
C SER A 324 7.01 22.09 -1.55
N VAL A 325 7.94 22.74 -0.84
CA VAL A 325 8.55 24.00 -1.23
C VAL A 325 10.02 23.78 -1.51
N GLU A 326 10.46 24.12 -2.74
CA GLU A 326 11.87 24.18 -3.12
C GLU A 326 12.33 25.63 -3.15
N TYR A 327 13.44 25.93 -2.47
CA TYR A 327 13.92 27.28 -2.28
C TYR A 327 15.42 27.33 -1.98
N PRO A 328 16.15 28.42 -2.29
CA PRO A 328 17.50 28.66 -1.81
C PRO A 328 17.56 28.65 -0.30
N ARG A 329 18.54 27.98 0.30
CA ARG A 329 18.63 27.76 1.75
C ARG A 329 18.58 29.04 2.58
N GLU A 330 19.14 30.11 2.06
CA GLU A 330 19.15 31.45 2.68
C GLU A 330 17.76 32.06 2.85
N TRP A 331 16.74 31.54 2.15
CA TRP A 331 15.37 32.04 2.24
C TRP A 331 14.50 31.27 3.25
N ASP A 332 15.08 30.36 4.00
CA ASP A 332 14.32 29.55 4.99
C ASP A 332 13.56 30.41 6.00
N ALA A 333 14.19 31.50 6.49
CA ALA A 333 13.59 32.43 7.43
C ALA A 333 12.47 33.32 6.83
N LEU A 334 12.33 33.36 5.48
CA LEU A 334 11.28 34.13 4.81
C LEU A 334 9.95 33.35 4.71
N ILE A 335 9.96 32.06 5.04
CA ILE A 335 8.76 31.22 5.01
C ILE A 335 8.01 31.37 6.32
N ASP A 336 6.92 32.12 6.31
CA ASP A 336 6.04 32.27 7.47
C ASP A 336 5.06 31.09 7.57
N GLU A 337 5.47 30.05 8.29
CA GLU A 337 4.64 28.84 8.52
C GLU A 337 3.34 29.17 9.27
N SER A 338 3.36 30.15 10.20
CA SER A 338 2.18 30.56 10.94
C SER A 338 1.11 31.16 10.02
N ALA A 339 1.51 32.01 9.08
CA ALA A 339 0.61 32.61 8.11
C ALA A 339 0.03 31.53 7.15
N LEU A 340 0.84 30.53 6.74
CA LEU A 340 0.37 29.42 5.92
C LEU A 340 -0.62 28.52 6.67
N ARG A 341 -0.34 28.18 7.93
CA ARG A 341 -1.26 27.42 8.79
C ARG A 341 -2.57 28.16 9.03
N LYS A 342 -2.50 29.48 9.24
CA LYS A 342 -3.70 30.32 9.37
C LYS A 342 -4.51 30.36 8.07
N TYR A 343 -3.84 30.45 6.91
CA TYR A 343 -4.53 30.41 5.61
C TYR A 343 -5.24 29.07 5.36
N ALA A 344 -4.66 27.98 5.83
CA ALA A 344 -5.19 26.62 5.71
C ALA A 344 -5.93 26.16 6.99
N GLU A 345 -6.44 27.05 7.83
CA GLU A 345 -7.04 26.69 9.14
C GLU A 345 -8.22 25.73 9.06
N GLY A 346 -8.97 25.77 7.95
CA GLY A 346 -10.08 24.85 7.67
C GLY A 346 -9.62 23.46 7.20
N ALA A 347 -8.35 23.26 6.90
CA ALA A 347 -7.83 21.97 6.52
C ALA A 347 -7.78 21.00 7.72
N PHE A 348 -7.92 19.72 7.45
CA PHE A 348 -7.69 18.69 8.46
C PHE A 348 -6.24 18.73 8.95
N GLU A 349 -5.28 18.80 8.02
CA GLU A 349 -3.84 18.92 8.32
C GLU A 349 -3.10 19.59 7.17
N LEU A 350 -2.09 20.42 7.48
CA LEU A 350 -1.15 20.99 6.52
C LEU A 350 0.27 20.51 6.81
N HIS A 351 0.80 19.72 5.88
CA HIS A 351 2.21 19.31 5.87
C HIS A 351 3.02 20.24 4.98
N LEU A 352 3.87 21.06 5.60
CA LEU A 352 4.86 21.85 4.88
C LEU A 352 6.17 21.06 4.79
N VAL A 353 6.52 20.64 3.56
CA VAL A 353 7.76 19.92 3.28
C VAL A 353 8.76 20.89 2.68
N LYS A 354 9.71 21.31 3.50
CA LYS A 354 10.79 22.22 3.12
C LYS A 354 11.91 21.46 2.41
N ARG A 355 12.26 21.90 1.21
CA ARG A 355 13.36 21.35 0.39
C ARG A 355 14.35 22.44 0.03
N PRO A 356 15.23 22.83 0.98
CA PRO A 356 16.25 23.83 0.69
C PRO A 356 17.18 23.28 -0.39
N GLN A 357 17.38 24.07 -1.43
CA GLN A 357 18.38 23.79 -2.45
C GLN A 357 19.75 24.06 -1.83
N ILE A 358 20.53 23.01 -1.74
CA ILE A 358 21.96 23.15 -1.42
C ILE A 358 22.64 23.36 -2.77
N GLU A 359 23.28 24.51 -2.97
CA GLU A 359 24.20 24.62 -4.10
C GLU A 359 25.18 23.46 -3.98
N SER A 360 25.19 22.60 -5.01
CA SER A 360 26.17 21.52 -5.08
C SER A 360 27.56 22.19 -5.11
N ARG A 361 28.20 22.22 -3.95
CA ARG A 361 29.49 22.92 -3.79
C ARG A 361 30.62 22.28 -4.61
N VAL A 362 30.39 21.08 -5.14
CA VAL A 362 31.35 20.38 -5.98
C VAL A 362 30.62 19.91 -7.25
N ARG A 363 30.77 20.62 -8.36
CA ARG A 363 30.41 20.11 -9.69
C ARG A 363 31.59 19.34 -10.23
N ILE A 364 31.53 18.02 -10.20
CA ILE A 364 32.45 17.18 -10.94
C ILE A 364 32.19 17.42 -12.43
N PRO A 365 33.20 17.75 -13.24
CA PRO A 365 33.02 17.94 -14.69
C PRO A 365 32.36 16.72 -15.35
N GLU A 366 31.48 16.97 -16.33
CA GLU A 366 30.84 15.90 -17.10
C GLU A 366 31.90 14.95 -17.68
N GLY A 367 31.79 13.66 -17.35
CA GLY A 367 32.73 12.61 -17.82
C GLY A 367 33.77 12.14 -16.80
N GLN A 368 33.85 12.73 -15.60
CA GLN A 368 34.70 12.25 -14.52
C GLN A 368 33.88 11.47 -13.47
N VAL A 369 34.36 10.29 -13.08
CA VAL A 369 33.76 9.48 -12.03
C VAL A 369 34.54 9.72 -10.74
N VAL A 370 33.86 9.91 -9.60
CA VAL A 370 34.49 10.18 -8.28
C VAL A 370 35.59 9.18 -7.94
N SER A 371 35.41 7.93 -8.34
CA SER A 371 36.39 6.85 -8.10
C SER A 371 37.68 6.96 -8.92
N SER A 372 37.75 7.87 -9.89
CA SER A 372 38.96 8.13 -10.71
C SER A 372 39.77 9.35 -10.25
N LEU A 373 39.29 10.09 -9.27
CA LEU A 373 39.97 11.27 -8.71
C LEU A 373 40.80 10.92 -7.49
N SER A 374 41.98 11.49 -7.39
CA SER A 374 42.80 11.36 -6.17
C SER A 374 42.19 12.16 -5.01
N PRO A 375 42.49 11.82 -3.75
CA PRO A 375 42.05 12.61 -2.59
C PRO A 375 42.42 14.10 -2.68
N LEU A 376 43.59 14.41 -3.25
CA LEU A 376 44.03 15.79 -3.49
C LEU A 376 43.22 16.51 -4.57
N ASP A 377 42.85 15.82 -5.65
CA ASP A 377 41.98 16.40 -6.69
C ASP A 377 40.59 16.71 -6.16
N LEU A 378 40.05 15.82 -5.33
CA LEU A 378 38.76 16.03 -4.65
C LEU A 378 38.79 17.22 -3.70
N LEU A 379 39.89 17.34 -2.91
CA LEU A 379 40.11 18.47 -2.00
C LEU A 379 40.24 19.78 -2.79
N GLU A 380 40.97 19.80 -3.90
CA GLU A 380 41.13 20.98 -4.75
C GLU A 380 39.83 21.44 -5.34
N GLN A 381 39.02 20.52 -5.87
CA GLN A 381 37.68 20.83 -6.37
C GLN A 381 36.77 21.36 -5.26
N TYR A 382 36.82 20.76 -4.06
CA TYR A 382 36.09 21.25 -2.91
C TYR A 382 36.49 22.67 -2.50
N LEU A 383 37.79 22.93 -2.31
CA LEU A 383 38.31 24.23 -1.90
C LEU A 383 38.00 25.33 -2.93
N THR A 384 38.08 25.00 -4.21
CA THR A 384 37.76 25.91 -5.32
C THR A 384 36.25 26.23 -5.30
N SER A 385 35.40 25.22 -5.17
CA SER A 385 33.95 25.41 -5.16
C SER A 385 33.45 26.12 -3.89
N ALA A 386 34.12 25.90 -2.77
CA ALA A 386 33.83 26.55 -1.50
C ALA A 386 34.42 27.97 -1.37
N LYS A 387 35.18 28.43 -2.39
CA LYS A 387 35.84 29.75 -2.42
C LYS A 387 36.64 30.03 -1.13
N VAL A 388 37.40 29.02 -0.65
CA VAL A 388 38.17 29.14 0.59
C VAL A 388 39.39 30.04 0.34
N SER A 389 39.55 31.08 1.15
CA SER A 389 40.60 32.11 0.95
C SER A 389 42.04 31.62 1.15
N ASN A 390 42.22 30.51 1.89
CA ASN A 390 43.53 29.91 2.19
C ASN A 390 43.68 28.49 1.55
N ALA A 391 43.08 28.29 0.37
CA ALA A 391 43.03 27.00 -0.32
C ALA A 391 44.39 26.38 -0.59
N ASP A 392 45.37 27.20 -0.99
CA ASP A 392 46.73 26.72 -1.28
C ASP A 392 47.47 26.19 -0.05
N GLU A 393 47.28 26.84 1.12
CA GLU A 393 47.86 26.42 2.39
C GLU A 393 47.26 25.08 2.86
N LEU A 394 45.94 24.94 2.78
CA LEU A 394 45.22 23.71 3.13
C LEU A 394 45.59 22.56 2.19
N LYS A 395 45.79 22.83 0.90
CA LYS A 395 46.23 21.82 -0.07
C LYS A 395 47.64 21.32 0.26
N LYS A 396 48.54 22.23 0.63
CA LYS A 396 49.91 21.88 1.04
C LYS A 396 49.89 21.03 2.30
N MET A 397 49.10 21.40 3.31
CA MET A 397 49.00 20.60 4.55
C MET A 397 48.44 19.19 4.26
N ALA A 398 47.43 19.08 3.40
CA ALA A 398 46.89 17.77 3.02
C ALA A 398 47.90 16.92 2.25
N GLN A 399 48.74 17.54 1.42
CA GLN A 399 49.79 16.88 0.65
C GLN A 399 50.89 16.35 1.59
N ASP A 400 51.25 17.13 2.61
CA ASP A 400 52.20 16.72 3.65
C ASP A 400 51.68 15.52 4.45
N ILE A 401 50.41 15.53 4.89
CA ILE A 401 49.76 14.42 5.60
C ILE A 401 49.75 13.13 4.75
N ILE A 402 49.36 13.24 3.48
CA ILE A 402 49.28 12.08 2.57
C ILE A 402 50.67 11.50 2.30
N SER A 403 51.71 12.37 2.26
CA SER A 403 53.07 11.91 2.05
C SER A 403 53.69 11.26 3.31
N GLU A 404 53.30 11.66 4.51
CA GLU A 404 53.71 11.03 5.76
C GLU A 404 53.10 9.62 5.92
N GLU A 405 51.83 9.43 5.58
CA GLU A 405 51.19 8.09 5.65
C GLU A 405 51.74 7.09 4.62
N THR A 406 52.34 7.57 3.50
CA THR A 406 52.98 6.68 2.52
C THR A 406 54.39 6.25 2.91
N LEU A 407 54.99 6.82 3.94
CA LEU A 407 56.30 6.45 4.45
C LEU A 407 56.27 5.41 5.61
N ASP A 408 55.10 5.18 6.20
CA ASP A 408 54.87 4.23 7.31
C ASP A 408 54.18 2.90 6.87
N THR A 409 54.03 2.66 5.57
CA THR A 409 53.58 1.40 5.00
C THR A 409 54.63 0.77 4.09
#